data_c95a684454c0c65cd1e196ddc179501b
#
_entry.id   c95a684454c0c65cd1e196ddc179501b
#
_cell.length_a   1.000
_cell.length_b   1.000
_cell.length_c   1.000
_cell.angle_alpha   90.00
_cell.angle_beta   90.00
_cell.angle_gamma   90.00
#
_symmetry.space_group_name_H-M   'P 1'
#
loop_
_entity.id
_entity.type
_entity.pdbx_description
1 polymer ?
#
loop_
_entity_poly.entity_id
_entity_poly.type
_entity_poly.pdbx_seq_one_letter_code
_entity_poly.pdbx_strand_id
1 'polypeptide(L)'
;MTAFVAIDFETASHAPDSACAIGVVRAEGGEVVAREVRLIRPPAPAFHFTHIHGITWDDVQDAPDFAQVWRSLRPMLGGARFLAAHWAPFDRSVLAASCRTHGLVPPRLPFVCTVQLARAQWGIRPTKLPDVCRHLGLDLNHHEALSDALACAGIVLRAQAEGWAYAEPALVLRRL
;
A
#
# COMPACT_ATOMS: atom_id res chain seq x y z
N MET A 1 13.50 13.93 -7.74
CA MET A 1 12.82 12.64 -7.45
C MET A 1 11.32 12.83 -7.57
N THR A 2 10.59 11.80 -7.97
CA THR A 2 9.16 11.87 -8.27
C THR A 2 8.33 11.66 -7.00
N ALA A 3 7.34 12.52 -6.74
CA ALA A 3 6.42 12.34 -5.61
C ALA A 3 5.50 11.14 -5.84
N PHE A 4 5.31 10.32 -4.80
CA PHE A 4 4.45 9.14 -4.84
C PHE A 4 3.82 8.86 -3.47
N VAL A 5 2.88 7.91 -3.44
CA VAL A 5 2.29 7.41 -2.19
C VAL A 5 2.40 5.89 -2.16
N ALA A 6 3.02 5.35 -1.12
CA ALA A 6 3.00 3.92 -0.86
C ALA A 6 1.78 3.58 0.00
N ILE A 7 1.14 2.45 -0.29
CA ILE A 7 0.00 1.93 0.47
C ILE A 7 0.17 0.45 0.73
N ASP A 8 -0.43 0.00 1.83
CA ASP A 8 -0.56 -1.40 2.18
C ASP A 8 -1.87 -1.62 2.92
N PHE A 9 -2.63 -2.65 2.52
CA PHE A 9 -3.91 -3.01 3.11
C PHE A 9 -3.81 -4.30 3.90
N GLU A 10 -4.37 -4.30 5.12
CA GLU A 10 -4.77 -5.53 5.80
C GLU A 10 -6.25 -5.82 5.52
N THR A 11 -6.56 -7.08 5.27
CA THR A 11 -7.93 -7.53 4.99
C THR A 11 -8.42 -8.51 6.03
N ALA A 12 -9.68 -8.39 6.44
CA ALA A 12 -10.30 -9.27 7.43
C ALA A 12 -10.53 -10.70 6.88
N SER A 13 -10.84 -10.81 5.57
CA SER A 13 -11.22 -12.06 4.94
C SER A 13 -10.83 -12.11 3.46
N HIS A 14 -11.19 -13.19 2.76
CA HIS A 14 -10.98 -13.34 1.32
C HIS A 14 -11.84 -12.39 0.45
N ALA A 15 -12.84 -11.72 1.01
CA ALA A 15 -13.62 -10.72 0.29
C ALA A 15 -12.72 -9.51 -0.05
N PRO A 16 -12.63 -9.08 -1.31
CA PRO A 16 -11.69 -8.04 -1.71
C PRO A 16 -12.03 -6.65 -1.15
N ASP A 17 -13.24 -6.44 -0.62
CA ASP A 17 -13.70 -5.22 0.04
C ASP A 17 -13.62 -5.30 1.58
N SER A 18 -12.97 -6.34 2.12
CA SER A 18 -12.84 -6.57 3.58
C SER A 18 -11.65 -5.85 4.21
N ALA A 19 -11.20 -4.71 3.66
CA ALA A 19 -10.12 -3.93 4.25
C ALA A 19 -10.43 -3.61 5.72
N CYS A 20 -9.50 -3.97 6.63
CA CYS A 20 -9.60 -3.70 8.08
C CYS A 20 -8.51 -2.74 8.60
N ALA A 21 -7.45 -2.53 7.83
CA ALA A 21 -6.49 -1.46 8.07
C ALA A 21 -5.88 -0.98 6.74
N ILE A 22 -5.34 0.22 6.76
CA ILE A 22 -4.52 0.78 5.68
C ILE A 22 -3.36 1.58 6.25
N GLY A 23 -2.15 1.29 5.76
CA GLY A 23 -0.97 2.13 5.90
C GLY A 23 -0.79 2.99 4.65
N VAL A 24 -0.48 4.28 4.84
CA VAL A 24 -0.25 5.23 3.74
C VAL A 24 0.98 6.06 4.04
N VAL A 25 1.90 6.11 3.10
CA VAL A 25 3.16 6.85 3.22
C VAL A 25 3.36 7.72 1.99
N ARG A 26 3.44 9.04 2.19
CA ARG A 26 3.78 9.99 1.13
C ARG A 26 5.28 10.25 1.11
N ALA A 27 5.87 10.14 -0.05
CA ALA A 27 7.25 10.51 -0.30
C ALA A 27 7.34 11.60 -1.37
N GLU A 28 8.21 12.59 -1.12
CA GLU A 28 8.45 13.74 -1.99
C GLU A 28 9.88 14.24 -1.79
N GLY A 29 10.53 14.75 -2.84
CA GLY A 29 11.89 15.27 -2.72
C GLY A 29 12.96 14.23 -2.35
N GLY A 30 12.64 12.95 -2.33
CA GLY A 30 13.58 11.88 -1.94
C GLY A 30 13.43 11.39 -0.50
N GLU A 31 12.43 11.87 0.22
CA GLU A 31 12.20 11.51 1.62
C GLU A 31 10.72 11.27 1.92
N VAL A 32 10.43 10.61 3.05
CA VAL A 32 9.06 10.47 3.57
C VAL A 32 8.63 11.77 4.21
N VAL A 33 7.56 12.38 3.70
CA VAL A 33 7.02 13.67 4.19
C VAL A 33 5.75 13.55 5.01
N ALA A 34 5.01 12.43 4.86
CA ALA A 34 3.83 12.13 5.67
C ALA A 34 3.60 10.63 5.75
N ARG A 35 3.03 10.18 6.87
CA ARG A 35 2.65 8.78 7.10
C ARG A 35 1.41 8.71 7.96
N GLU A 36 0.53 7.78 7.66
CA GLU A 36 -0.74 7.56 8.33
C GLU A 36 -1.06 6.07 8.40
N VAL A 37 -1.68 5.64 9.48
CA VAL A 37 -2.33 4.33 9.59
C VAL A 37 -3.75 4.52 10.07
N ARG A 38 -4.68 3.77 9.50
CA ARG A 38 -6.09 3.81 9.92
C ARG A 38 -6.65 2.41 9.99
N LEU A 39 -7.36 2.13 11.08
CA LEU A 39 -8.27 1.01 11.15
C LEU A 39 -9.53 1.31 10.32
N ILE A 40 -10.10 0.28 9.74
CA ILE A 40 -11.28 0.37 8.87
C ILE A 40 -12.28 -0.67 9.36
N ARG A 41 -13.53 -0.26 9.56
CA ARG A 41 -14.60 -1.21 9.78
C ARG A 41 -15.00 -1.84 8.45
N PRO A 42 -14.74 -3.15 8.26
CA PRO A 42 -15.13 -3.84 7.03
C PRO A 42 -16.66 -4.03 6.96
N PRO A 43 -17.24 -4.29 5.77
CA PRO A 43 -18.69 -4.48 5.59
C PRO A 43 -19.28 -5.66 6.37
N ALA A 44 -18.48 -6.65 6.73
CA ALA A 44 -18.92 -7.83 7.46
C ALA A 44 -17.95 -8.20 8.60
N PRO A 45 -18.44 -8.76 9.73
CA PRO A 45 -17.63 -9.12 10.88
C PRO A 45 -16.88 -10.46 10.70
N ALA A 46 -16.55 -10.84 9.47
CA ALA A 46 -15.86 -12.10 9.14
C ALA A 46 -14.35 -11.89 9.11
N PHE A 47 -13.65 -12.38 10.14
CA PHE A 47 -12.20 -12.28 10.28
C PHE A 47 -11.54 -13.64 10.13
N HIS A 48 -10.81 -13.85 9.02
CA HIS A 48 -10.08 -15.09 8.73
C HIS A 48 -8.56 -14.90 8.87
N PHE A 49 -8.06 -13.66 8.83
CA PHE A 49 -6.64 -13.34 8.77
C PHE A 49 -6.08 -12.69 10.03
N THR A 50 -6.84 -12.69 11.14
CA THR A 50 -6.36 -12.22 12.46
C THR A 50 -5.04 -12.87 12.86
N HIS A 51 -4.82 -14.14 12.52
CA HIS A 51 -3.56 -14.85 12.82
C HIS A 51 -2.35 -14.31 12.04
N ILE A 52 -2.56 -13.45 11.03
CA ILE A 52 -1.51 -12.82 10.22
C ILE A 52 -1.18 -11.43 10.78
N HIS A 53 -2.18 -10.55 10.88
CA HIS A 53 -1.99 -9.13 11.23
C HIS A 53 -2.47 -8.76 12.65
N GLY A 54 -3.04 -9.69 13.40
CA GLY A 54 -3.48 -9.48 14.78
C GLY A 54 -4.80 -8.73 14.95
N ILE A 55 -5.35 -8.08 13.92
CA ILE A 55 -6.57 -7.29 14.01
C ILE A 55 -7.79 -8.22 14.12
N THR A 56 -8.71 -7.87 15.03
CA THR A 56 -9.97 -8.57 15.27
C THR A 56 -11.16 -7.68 14.95
N TRP A 57 -12.37 -8.25 14.95
CA TRP A 57 -13.59 -7.46 14.85
C TRP A 57 -13.73 -6.41 15.97
N ASP A 58 -13.34 -6.79 17.20
CA ASP A 58 -13.42 -5.89 18.36
C ASP A 58 -12.56 -4.64 18.21
N ASP A 59 -11.45 -4.73 17.46
CA ASP A 59 -10.58 -3.60 17.20
C ASP A 59 -11.16 -2.60 16.19
N VAL A 60 -12.07 -3.05 15.33
CA VAL A 60 -12.55 -2.25 14.18
C VAL A 60 -14.06 -1.99 14.15
N GLN A 61 -14.85 -2.63 15.02
CA GLN A 61 -16.32 -2.49 14.98
C GLN A 61 -16.79 -1.05 15.15
N ASP A 62 -16.05 -0.23 15.91
CA ASP A 62 -16.32 1.18 16.14
C ASP A 62 -15.46 2.11 15.26
N ALA A 63 -14.61 1.55 14.40
CA ALA A 63 -13.79 2.32 13.47
C ALA A 63 -14.64 2.93 12.36
N PRO A 64 -14.16 4.00 11.72
CA PRO A 64 -14.78 4.54 10.51
C PRO A 64 -14.84 3.50 9.39
N ASP A 65 -15.85 3.58 8.53
CA ASP A 65 -15.90 2.78 7.31
C ASP A 65 -14.82 3.20 6.28
N PHE A 66 -14.67 2.38 5.25
CA PHE A 66 -13.69 2.68 4.20
C PHE A 66 -13.93 4.05 3.54
N ALA A 67 -15.19 4.46 3.34
CA ALA A 67 -15.48 5.74 2.68
C ALA A 67 -15.00 6.94 3.52
N GLN A 68 -15.20 6.88 4.83
CA GLN A 68 -14.75 7.92 5.76
C GLN A 68 -13.23 7.98 5.82
N VAL A 69 -12.57 6.82 5.97
CA VAL A 69 -11.10 6.72 6.00
C VAL A 69 -10.50 7.20 4.68
N TRP A 70 -11.00 6.71 3.55
CA TRP A 70 -10.43 7.05 2.24
C TRP A 70 -10.55 8.56 1.93
N ARG A 71 -11.69 9.18 2.29
CA ARG A 71 -11.86 10.64 2.14
C ARG A 71 -10.84 11.41 2.97
N SER A 72 -10.53 10.97 4.18
CA SER A 72 -9.53 11.63 5.04
C SER A 72 -8.10 11.49 4.51
N LEU A 73 -7.79 10.38 3.81
CA LEU A 73 -6.47 10.09 3.25
C LEU A 73 -6.24 10.71 1.84
N ARG A 74 -7.31 11.08 1.13
CA ARG A 74 -7.20 11.67 -0.22
C ARG A 74 -6.24 12.85 -0.34
N PRO A 75 -6.13 13.77 0.63
CA PRO A 75 -5.16 14.86 0.55
C PRO A 75 -3.71 14.38 0.38
N MET A 76 -3.35 13.21 0.93
CA MET A 76 -2.01 12.63 0.76
C MET A 76 -1.68 12.27 -0.69
N LEU A 77 -2.68 12.09 -1.55
CA LEU A 77 -2.50 11.74 -2.97
C LEU A 77 -2.22 12.96 -3.86
N GLY A 78 -2.39 14.18 -3.35
CA GLY A 78 -2.25 15.42 -4.13
C GLY A 78 -0.86 15.53 -4.78
N GLY A 79 -0.79 15.67 -6.12
CA GLY A 79 0.47 15.78 -6.86
C GLY A 79 1.31 14.50 -6.96
N ALA A 80 0.88 13.38 -6.34
CA ALA A 80 1.55 12.10 -6.52
C ALA A 80 1.41 11.59 -7.96
N ARG A 81 2.48 11.00 -8.49
CA ARG A 81 2.52 10.47 -9.86
C ARG A 81 2.05 9.01 -9.94
N PHE A 82 2.18 8.26 -8.85
CA PHE A 82 1.77 6.85 -8.77
C PHE A 82 1.51 6.43 -7.32
N LEU A 83 0.83 5.30 -7.17
CA LEU A 83 0.77 4.53 -5.93
C LEU A 83 1.83 3.42 -5.99
N ALA A 84 2.45 3.11 -4.86
CA ALA A 84 3.36 1.97 -4.74
C ALA A 84 2.82 0.96 -3.74
N ALA A 85 2.96 -0.33 -4.03
CA ALA A 85 2.61 -1.40 -3.09
C ALA A 85 3.48 -2.64 -3.36
N HIS A 86 3.67 -3.48 -2.33
CA HIS A 86 4.38 -4.74 -2.49
C HIS A 86 3.40 -5.82 -2.95
N TRP A 87 3.59 -6.36 -4.17
CA TRP A 87 2.60 -7.14 -4.90
C TRP A 87 1.32 -6.34 -5.20
N ALA A 88 1.50 -5.18 -5.79
CA ALA A 88 0.49 -4.18 -6.10
C ALA A 88 -0.84 -4.68 -6.70
N PRO A 89 -0.95 -5.83 -7.42
CA PRO A 89 -2.25 -6.37 -7.84
C PRO A 89 -3.22 -6.59 -6.68
N PHE A 90 -2.73 -6.98 -5.50
CA PHE A 90 -3.56 -7.18 -4.31
C PHE A 90 -4.14 -5.84 -3.83
N ASP A 91 -3.30 -4.88 -3.47
CA ASP A 91 -3.74 -3.59 -2.94
C ASP A 91 -4.64 -2.83 -3.92
N ARG A 92 -4.31 -2.92 -5.20
CA ARG A 92 -5.14 -2.38 -6.27
C ARG A 92 -6.53 -3.00 -6.28
N SER A 93 -6.64 -4.32 -6.10
CA SER A 93 -7.93 -5.03 -6.08
C SER A 93 -8.76 -4.67 -4.87
N VAL A 94 -8.12 -4.56 -3.69
CA VAL A 94 -8.76 -4.14 -2.43
C VAL A 94 -9.27 -2.72 -2.56
N LEU A 95 -8.44 -1.79 -3.03
CA LEU A 95 -8.83 -0.38 -3.24
C LEU A 95 -10.01 -0.25 -4.20
N ALA A 96 -9.97 -0.97 -5.34
CA ALA A 96 -11.05 -0.93 -6.33
C ALA A 96 -12.36 -1.50 -5.79
N ALA A 97 -12.30 -2.64 -5.09
CA ALA A 97 -13.48 -3.28 -4.51
C ALA A 97 -14.08 -2.42 -3.40
N SER A 98 -13.26 -1.91 -2.47
CA SER A 98 -13.72 -1.05 -1.39
C SER A 98 -14.32 0.26 -1.91
N CYS A 99 -13.71 0.88 -2.92
CA CYS A 99 -14.31 2.04 -3.58
C CYS A 99 -15.68 1.72 -4.19
N ARG A 100 -15.82 0.60 -4.89
CA ARG A 100 -17.08 0.18 -5.53
C ARG A 100 -18.16 -0.08 -4.50
N THR A 101 -17.87 -0.82 -3.43
CA THR A 101 -18.82 -1.13 -2.33
C THR A 101 -19.36 0.16 -1.68
N HIS A 102 -18.53 1.21 -1.60
CA HIS A 102 -18.90 2.48 -0.98
C HIS A 102 -19.29 3.59 -1.98
N GLY A 103 -19.51 3.26 -3.25
CA GLY A 103 -19.89 4.24 -4.27
C GLY A 103 -18.85 5.33 -4.53
N LEU A 104 -17.59 5.03 -4.32
CA LEU A 104 -16.47 5.95 -4.54
C LEU A 104 -15.78 5.66 -5.89
N VAL A 105 -15.24 6.71 -6.49
CA VAL A 105 -14.37 6.57 -7.67
C VAL A 105 -12.93 6.35 -7.18
N PRO A 106 -12.26 5.24 -7.59
CA PRO A 106 -10.87 5.01 -7.26
C PRO A 106 -9.95 6.09 -7.88
N PRO A 107 -8.77 6.33 -7.29
CA PRO A 107 -7.83 7.31 -7.83
C PRO A 107 -7.33 6.89 -9.20
N ARG A 108 -7.19 7.85 -10.12
CA ARG A 108 -6.63 7.62 -11.45
C ARG A 108 -5.10 7.61 -11.44
N LEU A 109 -4.50 7.06 -10.39
CA LEU A 109 -3.05 6.90 -10.28
C LEU A 109 -2.65 5.49 -10.71
N PRO A 110 -1.58 5.34 -11.49
CA PRO A 110 -1.03 4.03 -11.78
C PRO A 110 -0.36 3.43 -10.54
N PHE A 111 -0.20 2.11 -10.53
CA PHE A 111 0.50 1.39 -9.46
C PHE A 111 1.89 0.96 -9.91
N VAL A 112 2.89 1.21 -9.08
CA VAL A 112 4.23 0.63 -9.16
C VAL A 112 4.29 -0.55 -8.20
N CYS A 113 4.59 -1.73 -8.73
CA CYS A 113 4.76 -2.95 -7.92
C CYS A 113 6.21 -3.05 -7.45
N THR A 114 6.45 -2.94 -6.14
CA THR A 114 7.81 -3.00 -5.59
C THR A 114 8.45 -4.39 -5.70
N VAL A 115 7.65 -5.48 -5.87
CA VAL A 115 8.18 -6.80 -6.24
C VAL A 115 8.86 -6.75 -7.61
N GLN A 116 8.18 -6.16 -8.61
CA GLN A 116 8.73 -6.04 -9.96
C GLN A 116 9.92 -5.07 -9.98
N LEU A 117 9.83 -3.97 -9.24
CA LEU A 117 10.91 -3.00 -9.11
C LEU A 117 12.15 -3.65 -8.49
N ALA A 118 12.02 -4.38 -7.38
CA ALA A 118 13.14 -5.04 -6.72
C ALA A 118 13.82 -6.09 -7.61
N ARG A 119 13.03 -6.82 -8.41
CA ARG A 119 13.58 -7.78 -9.39
C ARG A 119 14.33 -7.08 -10.52
N ALA A 120 13.78 -5.99 -11.02
CA ALA A 120 14.39 -5.26 -12.15
C ALA A 120 15.64 -4.50 -11.73
N GLN A 121 15.61 -3.84 -10.57
CA GLN A 121 16.70 -2.97 -10.10
C GLN A 121 17.88 -3.76 -9.51
N TRP A 122 17.58 -4.81 -8.71
CA TRP A 122 18.62 -5.51 -7.94
C TRP A 122 18.66 -7.02 -8.17
N GLY A 123 17.79 -7.59 -8.99
CA GLY A 123 17.73 -9.03 -9.23
C GLY A 123 17.33 -9.87 -8.00
N ILE A 124 16.72 -9.27 -6.97
CA ILE A 124 16.42 -9.94 -5.70
C ILE A 124 15.44 -11.09 -5.91
N ARG A 125 15.82 -12.27 -5.39
CA ARG A 125 14.98 -13.48 -5.36
C ARG A 125 15.35 -14.33 -4.12
N PRO A 126 14.40 -14.83 -3.34
CA PRO A 126 12.95 -14.57 -3.42
C PRO A 126 12.64 -13.08 -3.18
N THR A 127 11.44 -12.63 -3.57
CA THR A 127 11.07 -11.21 -3.54
C THR A 127 9.87 -10.98 -2.62
N LYS A 128 9.80 -11.68 -1.49
CA LYS A 128 8.87 -11.34 -0.41
C LYS A 128 9.35 -10.05 0.25
N LEU A 129 8.45 -9.28 0.84
CA LEU A 129 8.81 -8.00 1.46
C LEU A 129 9.95 -8.13 2.48
N PRO A 130 9.95 -9.13 3.40
CA PRO A 130 11.08 -9.32 4.33
C PRO A 130 12.42 -9.60 3.64
N ASP A 131 12.43 -10.31 2.50
CA ASP A 131 13.67 -10.59 1.78
C ASP A 131 14.26 -9.34 1.14
N VAL A 132 13.37 -8.50 0.55
CA VAL A 132 13.78 -7.22 -0.05
C VAL A 132 14.26 -6.25 1.03
N CYS A 133 13.55 -6.14 2.16
CA CYS A 133 13.96 -5.30 3.28
C CYS A 133 15.33 -5.71 3.82
N ARG A 134 15.56 -7.00 4.03
CA ARG A 134 16.86 -7.52 4.49
C ARG A 134 17.98 -7.18 3.51
N HIS A 135 17.75 -7.31 2.21
CA HIS A 135 18.73 -6.97 1.18
C HIS A 135 19.08 -5.49 1.15
N LEU A 136 18.07 -4.63 1.35
CA LEU A 136 18.24 -3.18 1.28
C LEU A 136 18.55 -2.51 2.63
N GLY A 137 18.58 -3.28 3.74
CA GLY A 137 18.77 -2.74 5.09
C GLY A 137 17.61 -1.86 5.56
N LEU A 138 16.37 -2.22 5.20
CA LEU A 138 15.16 -1.51 5.62
C LEU A 138 14.54 -2.21 6.85
N ASP A 139 14.06 -1.42 7.80
CA ASP A 139 13.30 -1.92 8.95
C ASP A 139 11.93 -2.44 8.50
N LEU A 140 11.46 -3.51 9.14
CA LEU A 140 10.17 -4.12 8.86
C LEU A 140 9.59 -4.82 10.09
N ASN A 141 8.37 -4.45 10.46
CA ASN A 141 7.48 -5.23 11.30
C ASN A 141 6.37 -5.78 10.40
N HIS A 142 6.62 -6.95 9.79
CA HIS A 142 5.77 -7.49 8.72
C HIS A 142 4.34 -7.79 9.20
N HIS A 143 3.36 -7.51 8.34
CA HIS A 143 1.91 -7.57 8.60
C HIS A 143 1.40 -6.48 9.57
N GLU A 144 2.14 -5.37 9.68
CA GLU A 144 1.64 -4.12 10.23
C GLU A 144 1.55 -3.11 9.08
N ALA A 145 0.35 -2.70 8.71
CA ALA A 145 0.07 -1.93 7.49
C ALA A 145 0.96 -0.70 7.31
N LEU A 146 1.28 0.04 8.38
CA LEU A 146 2.17 1.19 8.28
C LEU A 146 3.61 0.78 8.04
N SER A 147 4.09 -0.27 8.71
CA SER A 147 5.45 -0.79 8.53
C SER A 147 5.66 -1.31 7.11
N ASP A 148 4.68 -2.05 6.57
CA ASP A 148 4.74 -2.60 5.22
C ASP A 148 4.67 -1.47 4.17
N ALA A 149 3.84 -0.43 4.37
CA ALA A 149 3.81 0.77 3.52
C ALA A 149 5.13 1.58 3.58
N LEU A 150 5.75 1.72 4.77
CA LEU A 150 7.07 2.36 4.93
C LEU A 150 8.16 1.58 4.19
N ALA A 151 8.16 0.26 4.30
CA ALA A 151 9.08 -0.59 3.56
C ALA A 151 8.89 -0.43 2.03
N CYS A 152 7.64 -0.41 1.55
CA CYS A 152 7.34 -0.13 0.14
C CYS A 152 7.89 1.24 -0.30
N ALA A 153 7.70 2.27 0.52
CA ALA A 153 8.25 3.60 0.24
C ALA A 153 9.78 3.59 0.20
N GLY A 154 10.42 2.92 1.16
CA GLY A 154 11.87 2.76 1.23
C GLY A 154 12.47 2.08 0.00
N ILE A 155 11.81 1.03 -0.51
CA ILE A 155 12.22 0.35 -1.75
C ILE A 155 12.21 1.32 -2.93
N VAL A 156 11.14 2.11 -3.09
CA VAL A 156 11.03 3.09 -4.20
C VAL A 156 12.07 4.20 -4.05
N LEU A 157 12.24 4.75 -2.84
CA LEU A 157 13.22 5.81 -2.56
C LEU A 157 14.65 5.33 -2.82
N ARG A 158 15.00 4.12 -2.42
CA ARG A 158 16.30 3.52 -2.72
C ARG A 158 16.51 3.37 -4.22
N ALA A 159 15.53 2.88 -4.96
CA ALA A 159 15.62 2.75 -6.41
C ALA A 159 15.80 4.13 -7.08
N GLN A 160 15.06 5.15 -6.64
CA GLN A 160 15.22 6.52 -7.16
C GLN A 160 16.60 7.10 -6.86
N ALA A 161 17.16 6.85 -5.68
CA ALA A 161 18.50 7.28 -5.31
C ALA A 161 19.58 6.60 -6.18
N GLU A 162 19.32 5.39 -6.65
CA GLU A 162 20.19 4.61 -7.54
C GLU A 162 19.86 4.81 -9.04
N GLY A 163 19.12 5.87 -9.38
CA GLY A 163 18.88 6.29 -10.76
C GLY A 163 17.62 5.74 -11.41
N TRP A 164 16.80 4.95 -10.70
CA TRP A 164 15.50 4.57 -11.24
C TRP A 164 14.60 5.79 -11.39
N ALA A 165 14.10 6.02 -12.59
CA ALA A 165 13.14 7.08 -12.89
C ALA A 165 11.77 6.45 -13.21
N TYR A 166 10.73 7.00 -12.60
CA TYR A 166 9.37 6.63 -12.98
C TYR A 166 9.13 7.04 -14.44
N ALA A 167 9.05 6.05 -15.31
CA ALA A 167 8.64 6.22 -16.71
C ALA A 167 7.46 5.29 -16.98
N GLU A 168 6.34 5.83 -17.48
CA GLU A 168 5.28 4.97 -18.02
C GLU A 168 5.83 4.26 -19.28
N PRO A 169 5.64 2.93 -19.51
CA PRO A 169 4.69 2.01 -18.84
C PRO A 169 5.24 0.63 -18.42
N ALA A 170 6.54 0.40 -18.22
CA ALA A 170 7.09 -0.97 -18.16
C ALA A 170 6.90 -1.71 -16.81
N LEU A 171 6.74 -1.00 -15.69
CA LEU A 171 6.51 -1.58 -14.35
C LEU A 171 5.17 -1.17 -13.75
N VAL A 172 4.28 -0.63 -14.57
CA VAL A 172 3.03 -0.01 -14.16
C VAL A 172 1.86 -0.93 -14.47
N LEU A 173 1.15 -1.35 -13.44
CA LEU A 173 -0.20 -1.87 -13.63
C LEU A 173 -1.06 -0.71 -14.12
N ARG A 174 -1.68 -0.86 -15.29
CA ARG A 174 -2.54 0.17 -15.90
C ARG A 174 -3.60 0.62 -14.89
N ARG A 175 -4.03 1.88 -15.03
CA ARG A 175 -5.04 2.56 -14.19
C ARG A 175 -6.25 1.67 -13.92
N LEU A 176 -6.85 1.81 -12.74
CA LEU A 176 -8.13 1.20 -12.38
C LEU A 176 -9.28 1.69 -13.25
#